data_185750e8cdb3057c3110bec641e478e8
#
_entry.id   185750e8cdb3057c3110bec641e478e8
#
_cell.length_a   1.000
_cell.length_b   1.000
_cell.length_c   1.000
_cell.angle_alpha   90.00
_cell.angle_beta   90.00
_cell.angle_gamma   90.00
#
_symmetry.space_group_name_H-M   'P 1'
#
loop_
_entity.id
_entity.type
_entity.pdbx_description
1 polymer ?
#
loop_
_entity_poly.entity_id
_entity_poly.type
_entity_poly.pdbx_seq_one_letter_code
_entity_poly.pdbx_strand_id
1 'polypeptide(L)'
;MGWIDPVWLVGIVARELALFAAVGFLLGGLDDLAIDLIWIARTAWRHATVYRRHPRADAATLAPPERPGRLAIFVAAWHEEAVIGGMVAHALARLRHPDWRLYVGCYPNDPATIAAIARAAAGDPHVRIVVGDQPGPTTKAGCLNWIWQAMAADERADGVAVKAVVLHDAEDIVHADELTLYDALIERFALVQIPVHPLIVPGVGVSGALVSGHYCGEFSEAHGKQVVVREAVGAAVPSAGVGCAIDRAVLGAIAERCDGPFDPDSLTEDYELGLRIGAAGGRGAFVRLPGADGGGLVAVHACFPHTIAGAVRQKARWMTGIALAGWDRLGWSGGLAERWMRLRDRRAPLAALVLAAGYAALVGWGVTGLAAWLGGRAVPVRIPTPLILTNSALLLWRVAMRGTITGRSHGWRMALLAPLHMLIGNIVAMMAAVRALGLYVALVRHGRLRWEKTAHVFPTAAAESG
;
A
#
# COMPACT_ATOMS: atom_id res chain seq x y z
N MET A 1 9.73 -14.52 -54.66
CA MET A 1 9.43 -14.32 -53.22
C MET A 1 9.06 -12.85 -53.02
N GLY A 2 7.75 -12.55 -52.89
CA GLY A 2 7.32 -11.18 -52.66
C GLY A 2 7.78 -10.71 -51.28
N TRP A 3 8.43 -9.56 -51.23
CA TRP A 3 8.83 -8.93 -49.97
C TRP A 3 7.57 -8.60 -49.18
N ILE A 4 7.46 -9.07 -47.93
CA ILE A 4 6.36 -8.68 -47.06
C ILE A 4 6.55 -7.19 -46.77
N ASP A 5 5.51 -6.38 -47.04
CA ASP A 5 5.52 -4.95 -46.75
C ASP A 5 5.69 -4.75 -45.22
N PRO A 6 6.78 -4.12 -44.75
CA PRO A 6 7.02 -3.92 -43.31
C PRO A 6 5.89 -3.16 -42.62
N VAL A 7 5.26 -2.19 -43.30
CA VAL A 7 4.15 -1.41 -42.75
C VAL A 7 2.93 -2.28 -42.53
N TRP A 8 2.63 -3.19 -43.51
CA TRP A 8 1.56 -4.15 -43.39
C TRP A 8 1.79 -5.11 -42.17
N LEU A 9 3.02 -5.60 -42.01
CA LEU A 9 3.38 -6.45 -40.85
C LEU A 9 3.18 -5.73 -39.50
N VAL A 10 3.66 -4.47 -39.40
CA VAL A 10 3.43 -3.63 -38.23
C VAL A 10 1.94 -3.45 -37.93
N GLY A 11 1.13 -3.26 -39.00
CA GLY A 11 -0.33 -3.12 -38.84
C GLY A 11 -0.99 -4.39 -38.29
N ILE A 12 -0.58 -5.57 -38.74
CA ILE A 12 -1.09 -6.85 -38.21
C ILE A 12 -0.71 -7.02 -36.76
N VAL A 13 0.58 -6.84 -36.43
CA VAL A 13 1.07 -6.96 -35.05
C VAL A 13 0.35 -5.98 -34.12
N ALA A 14 0.19 -4.73 -34.56
CA ALA A 14 -0.54 -3.71 -33.79
C ALA A 14 -2.02 -4.11 -33.57
N ARG A 15 -2.66 -4.72 -34.57
CA ARG A 15 -4.03 -5.23 -34.44
C ARG A 15 -4.14 -6.34 -33.40
N GLU A 16 -3.27 -7.34 -33.44
CA GLU A 16 -3.31 -8.46 -32.50
C GLU A 16 -3.02 -8.00 -31.07
N LEU A 17 -2.02 -7.10 -30.89
CA LEU A 17 -1.74 -6.48 -29.60
C LEU A 17 -2.94 -5.66 -29.09
N ALA A 18 -3.60 -4.93 -29.97
CA ALA A 18 -4.79 -4.16 -29.61
C ALA A 18 -5.98 -5.03 -29.21
N LEU A 19 -6.19 -6.16 -29.90
CA LEU A 19 -7.24 -7.12 -29.54
C LEU A 19 -6.94 -7.76 -28.17
N PHE A 20 -5.70 -8.21 -27.96
CA PHE A 20 -5.26 -8.73 -26.67
C PHE A 20 -5.47 -7.69 -25.55
N ALA A 21 -5.00 -6.45 -25.76
CA ALA A 21 -5.15 -5.39 -24.80
C ALA A 21 -6.64 -5.05 -24.54
N ALA A 22 -7.46 -4.98 -25.59
CA ALA A 22 -8.88 -4.67 -25.45
C ALA A 22 -9.65 -5.72 -24.65
N VAL A 23 -9.34 -7.01 -24.84
CA VAL A 23 -9.92 -8.09 -24.02
C VAL A 23 -9.42 -7.99 -22.57
N GLY A 24 -8.12 -7.76 -22.36
CA GLY A 24 -7.57 -7.58 -21.03
C GLY A 24 -8.16 -6.37 -20.28
N PHE A 25 -8.34 -5.24 -20.97
CA PHE A 25 -9.00 -4.04 -20.41
C PHE A 25 -10.48 -4.29 -20.12
N LEU A 26 -11.19 -5.03 -20.97
CA LEU A 26 -12.57 -5.40 -20.70
C LEU A 26 -12.70 -6.23 -19.43
N LEU A 27 -11.92 -7.29 -19.30
CA LEU A 27 -11.96 -8.17 -18.13
C LEU A 27 -11.57 -7.42 -16.85
N GLY A 28 -10.46 -6.65 -16.90
CA GLY A 28 -10.01 -5.85 -15.76
C GLY A 28 -10.98 -4.73 -15.42
N GLY A 29 -11.57 -4.08 -16.43
CA GLY A 29 -12.54 -3.00 -16.24
C GLY A 29 -13.86 -3.48 -15.65
N LEU A 30 -14.36 -4.65 -16.06
CA LEU A 30 -15.56 -5.27 -15.47
C LEU A 30 -15.34 -5.67 -14.01
N ASP A 31 -14.16 -6.20 -13.69
CA ASP A 31 -13.78 -6.53 -12.32
C ASP A 31 -13.66 -5.26 -11.44
N ASP A 32 -13.07 -4.18 -11.95
CA ASP A 32 -13.03 -2.90 -11.25
C ASP A 32 -14.43 -2.28 -11.09
N LEU A 33 -15.29 -2.38 -12.11
CA LEU A 33 -16.69 -1.95 -12.05
C LEU A 33 -17.47 -2.73 -10.98
N ALA A 34 -17.23 -4.03 -10.82
CA ALA A 34 -17.85 -4.83 -9.77
C ALA A 34 -17.50 -4.30 -8.37
N ILE A 35 -16.24 -3.96 -8.12
CA ILE A 35 -15.82 -3.30 -6.88
C ILE A 35 -16.53 -1.97 -6.68
N ASP A 36 -16.63 -1.16 -7.74
CA ASP A 36 -17.29 0.15 -7.67
C ASP A 36 -18.77 0.03 -7.33
N LEU A 37 -19.46 -0.90 -7.97
CA LEU A 37 -20.88 -1.16 -7.72
C LEU A 37 -21.14 -1.67 -6.29
N ILE A 38 -20.31 -2.60 -5.79
CA ILE A 38 -20.41 -3.07 -4.41
C ILE A 38 -20.18 -1.91 -3.43
N TRP A 39 -19.16 -1.08 -3.68
CA TRP A 39 -18.86 0.08 -2.84
C TRP A 39 -20.00 1.10 -2.84
N ILE A 40 -20.57 1.42 -4.00
CA ILE A 40 -21.69 2.35 -4.15
C ILE A 40 -22.93 1.78 -3.44
N ALA A 41 -23.29 0.53 -3.72
CA ALA A 41 -24.45 -0.13 -3.12
C ALA A 41 -24.33 -0.18 -1.59
N ARG A 42 -23.16 -0.58 -1.06
CA ARG A 42 -22.90 -0.60 0.39
C ARG A 42 -22.98 0.80 0.99
N THR A 43 -22.41 1.80 0.34
CA THR A 43 -22.43 3.17 0.81
C THR A 43 -23.87 3.71 0.84
N ALA A 44 -24.61 3.54 -0.24
CA ALA A 44 -26.01 3.95 -0.33
C ALA A 44 -26.88 3.24 0.72
N TRP A 45 -26.71 1.92 0.87
CA TRP A 45 -27.44 1.15 1.88
C TRP A 45 -27.14 1.65 3.31
N ARG A 46 -25.87 1.90 3.66
CA ARG A 46 -25.50 2.43 4.97
C ARG A 46 -26.09 3.81 5.23
N HIS A 47 -26.10 4.68 4.23
CA HIS A 47 -26.75 5.99 4.35
C HIS A 47 -28.27 5.88 4.52
N ALA A 48 -28.91 4.97 3.78
CA ALA A 48 -30.36 4.78 3.85
C ALA A 48 -30.84 4.10 5.14
N THR A 49 -30.02 3.27 5.78
CA THR A 49 -30.43 2.43 6.92
C THR A 49 -29.67 2.77 8.21
N VAL A 50 -28.33 2.59 8.21
CA VAL A 50 -27.50 2.70 9.41
C VAL A 50 -27.42 4.14 9.90
N TYR A 51 -26.99 5.07 9.03
CA TYR A 51 -26.72 6.46 9.42
C TYR A 51 -27.99 7.31 9.59
N ARG A 52 -29.17 6.79 9.23
CA ARG A 52 -30.44 7.39 9.62
C ARG A 52 -30.81 7.11 11.08
N ARG A 53 -30.33 6.00 11.64
CA ARG A 53 -30.66 5.54 13.00
C ARG A 53 -29.54 5.80 14.00
N HIS A 54 -28.31 5.79 13.51
CA HIS A 54 -27.12 5.94 14.34
C HIS A 54 -26.20 7.01 13.71
N PRO A 55 -25.83 8.05 14.45
CA PRO A 55 -24.84 9.01 13.97
C PRO A 55 -23.52 8.27 13.67
N ARG A 56 -22.79 8.78 12.71
CA ARG A 56 -21.47 8.23 12.41
C ARG A 56 -20.54 8.55 13.57
N ALA A 57 -19.90 7.52 14.13
CA ALA A 57 -18.89 7.70 15.17
C ALA A 57 -17.67 8.44 14.63
N ASP A 58 -17.02 9.19 15.49
CA ASP A 58 -15.69 9.77 15.35
C ASP A 58 -14.79 9.32 16.52
N ALA A 59 -13.55 9.76 16.56
CA ALA A 59 -12.63 9.36 17.61
C ALA A 59 -13.04 9.85 19.00
N ALA A 60 -13.79 10.96 19.09
CA ALA A 60 -14.30 11.49 20.37
C ALA A 60 -15.48 10.69 20.91
N THR A 61 -16.30 10.12 20.01
CA THR A 61 -17.51 9.35 20.37
C THR A 61 -17.28 7.84 20.34
N LEU A 62 -16.05 7.38 20.03
CA LEU A 62 -15.69 5.98 20.10
C LEU A 62 -15.79 5.51 21.55
N ALA A 63 -16.50 4.39 21.77
CA ALA A 63 -16.58 3.80 23.10
C ALA A 63 -15.18 3.45 23.61
N PRO A 64 -14.85 3.80 24.85
CA PRO A 64 -13.56 3.44 25.42
C PRO A 64 -13.39 1.91 25.46
N PRO A 65 -12.14 1.40 25.51
CA PRO A 65 -11.90 -0.01 25.64
C PRO A 65 -12.44 -0.55 26.98
N GLU A 66 -12.91 -1.80 26.99
CA GLU A 66 -13.35 -2.46 28.23
C GLU A 66 -12.13 -2.77 29.14
N ARG A 67 -10.99 -3.05 28.53
CA ARG A 67 -9.73 -3.36 29.19
C ARG A 67 -8.61 -2.52 28.58
N PRO A 68 -8.45 -1.26 29.01
CA PRO A 68 -7.34 -0.42 28.55
C PRO A 68 -5.99 -1.13 28.77
N GLY A 69 -5.07 -1.01 27.82
CA GLY A 69 -3.80 -1.72 27.89
C GLY A 69 -2.67 -1.00 27.20
N ARG A 70 -1.44 -1.44 27.50
CA ARG A 70 -0.22 -0.91 26.89
C ARG A 70 -0.18 -1.23 25.39
N LEU A 71 0.16 -0.24 24.57
CA LEU A 71 0.42 -0.40 23.15
C LEU A 71 1.93 -0.27 22.87
N ALA A 72 2.48 -1.22 22.11
CA ALA A 72 3.86 -1.20 21.68
C ALA A 72 3.94 -0.79 20.19
N ILE A 73 4.59 0.32 19.91
CA ILE A 73 4.81 0.81 18.56
C ILE A 73 6.16 0.30 18.08
N PHE A 74 6.22 -0.37 16.94
CA PHE A 74 7.43 -0.94 16.35
C PHE A 74 7.84 -0.15 15.12
N VAL A 75 9.09 0.30 15.10
CA VAL A 75 9.72 0.99 13.96
C VAL A 75 11.07 0.34 13.67
N ALA A 76 11.24 -0.22 12.48
CA ALA A 76 12.52 -0.73 12.01
C ALA A 76 13.28 0.38 11.26
N ALA A 77 14.51 0.68 11.66
CA ALA A 77 15.31 1.77 11.13
C ALA A 77 16.70 1.28 10.66
N TRP A 78 17.02 1.53 9.38
CA TRP A 78 18.32 1.26 8.76
C TRP A 78 18.72 2.41 7.84
N HIS A 79 19.77 3.17 8.21
CA HIS A 79 20.18 4.42 7.53
C HIS A 79 19.04 5.44 7.41
N GLU A 80 18.33 5.67 8.53
CA GLU A 80 17.18 6.58 8.62
C GLU A 80 17.48 7.86 9.43
N GLU A 81 18.76 8.22 9.57
CA GLU A 81 19.21 9.40 10.32
C GLU A 81 18.57 10.71 9.89
N ALA A 82 18.15 10.78 8.62
CA ALA A 82 17.50 11.99 8.05
C ALA A 82 16.03 12.16 8.45
N VAL A 83 15.33 11.07 8.84
CA VAL A 83 13.87 11.08 9.04
C VAL A 83 13.44 10.64 10.43
N ILE A 84 14.13 9.64 11.02
CA ILE A 84 13.70 8.99 12.26
C ILE A 84 13.59 9.95 13.44
N GLY A 85 14.48 10.96 13.51
CA GLY A 85 14.42 11.97 14.58
C GLY A 85 13.13 12.79 14.52
N GLY A 86 12.67 13.13 13.32
CA GLY A 86 11.39 13.82 13.11
C GLY A 86 10.20 12.95 13.52
N MET A 87 10.20 11.68 13.13
CA MET A 87 9.15 10.71 13.51
C MET A 87 9.06 10.55 15.03
N VAL A 88 10.18 10.33 15.71
CA VAL A 88 10.22 10.18 17.18
C VAL A 88 9.70 11.43 17.89
N ALA A 89 10.19 12.62 17.50
CA ALA A 89 9.75 13.88 18.09
C ALA A 89 8.25 14.12 17.86
N HIS A 90 7.76 13.82 16.64
CA HIS A 90 6.35 13.97 16.29
C HIS A 90 5.49 12.98 17.12
N ALA A 91 5.87 11.71 17.24
CA ALA A 91 5.16 10.72 18.03
C ALA A 91 5.05 11.14 19.50
N LEU A 92 6.15 11.59 20.10
CA LEU A 92 6.17 12.07 21.49
C LEU A 92 5.26 13.29 21.71
N ALA A 93 5.18 14.19 20.73
CA ALA A 93 4.37 15.41 20.83
C ALA A 93 2.87 15.17 20.55
N ARG A 94 2.52 14.16 19.74
CA ARG A 94 1.16 14.03 19.19
C ARG A 94 0.34 12.89 19.77
N LEU A 95 0.97 11.76 20.12
CA LEU A 95 0.22 10.58 20.57
C LEU A 95 -0.48 10.82 21.89
N ARG A 96 -1.78 10.54 21.93
CA ARG A 96 -2.67 10.77 23.07
C ARG A 96 -3.15 9.41 23.61
N HIS A 97 -2.30 8.75 24.39
CA HIS A 97 -2.67 7.50 25.05
C HIS A 97 -1.92 7.39 26.38
N PRO A 98 -2.56 6.89 27.46
CA PRO A 98 -1.94 6.89 28.79
C PRO A 98 -0.78 5.89 28.94
N ASP A 99 -0.78 4.79 28.19
CA ASP A 99 0.24 3.73 28.31
C ASP A 99 0.66 3.20 26.93
N TRP A 100 1.81 3.64 26.46
CA TRP A 100 2.40 3.20 25.20
C TRP A 100 3.93 3.25 25.27
N ARG A 101 4.59 2.50 24.39
CA ARG A 101 6.04 2.52 24.23
C ARG A 101 6.44 2.39 22.76
N LEU A 102 7.35 3.24 22.32
CA LEU A 102 7.92 3.23 20.98
C LEU A 102 9.24 2.45 21.00
N TYR A 103 9.27 1.32 20.35
CA TYR A 103 10.46 0.51 20.15
C TYR A 103 11.05 0.79 18.76
N VAL A 104 12.28 1.27 18.71
CA VAL A 104 12.98 1.54 17.45
C VAL A 104 14.13 0.56 17.30
N GLY A 105 14.03 -0.33 16.33
CA GLY A 105 15.06 -1.32 15.98
C GLY A 105 16.13 -0.72 15.10
N CYS A 106 17.38 -0.86 15.52
CA CYS A 106 18.57 -0.29 14.86
C CYS A 106 19.66 -1.35 14.68
N TYR A 107 20.65 -1.02 13.90
CA TYR A 107 21.79 -1.87 13.63
C TYR A 107 23.07 -1.34 14.26
N PRO A 108 23.98 -2.20 14.78
CA PRO A 108 25.20 -1.77 15.46
C PRO A 108 26.18 -1.02 14.55
N ASN A 109 26.09 -1.24 13.23
CA ASN A 109 26.89 -0.56 12.22
C ASN A 109 26.20 0.69 11.62
N ASP A 110 25.15 1.23 12.30
CA ASP A 110 24.45 2.46 11.93
C ASP A 110 24.37 3.45 13.09
N PRO A 111 25.51 3.97 13.58
CA PRO A 111 25.54 4.89 14.72
C PRO A 111 24.83 6.23 14.44
N ALA A 112 24.70 6.64 13.19
CA ALA A 112 24.06 7.91 12.81
C ALA A 112 22.56 7.87 13.11
N THR A 113 21.87 6.78 12.74
CA THR A 113 20.45 6.56 13.04
C THR A 113 20.24 6.46 14.55
N ILE A 114 21.08 5.68 15.28
CA ILE A 114 21.00 5.56 16.74
C ILE A 114 21.12 6.92 17.40
N ALA A 115 22.11 7.73 16.98
CA ALA A 115 22.32 9.07 17.53
C ALA A 115 21.14 10.03 17.22
N ALA A 116 20.51 9.91 16.05
CA ALA A 116 19.34 10.70 15.69
C ALA A 116 18.14 10.40 16.61
N ILE A 117 17.89 9.10 16.89
CA ILE A 117 16.83 8.67 17.80
C ILE A 117 17.13 9.15 19.24
N ALA A 118 18.36 8.93 19.73
CA ALA A 118 18.73 9.33 21.08
C ALA A 118 18.58 10.83 21.33
N ARG A 119 18.94 11.65 20.34
CA ARG A 119 18.74 13.11 20.41
C ARG A 119 17.27 13.49 20.44
N ALA A 120 16.43 12.88 19.58
CA ALA A 120 15.00 13.18 19.52
C ALA A 120 14.25 12.70 20.76
N ALA A 121 14.61 11.53 21.28
CA ALA A 121 14.03 10.97 22.49
C ALA A 121 14.40 11.75 23.77
N ALA A 122 15.59 12.37 23.81
CA ALA A 122 16.06 13.15 24.96
C ALA A 122 15.91 12.45 26.33
N GLY A 123 15.95 11.13 26.35
CA GLY A 123 15.76 10.32 27.56
C GLY A 123 14.30 10.03 27.95
N ASP A 124 13.35 10.35 27.08
CA ASP A 124 11.92 10.05 27.32
C ASP A 124 11.67 8.55 27.50
N PRO A 125 11.01 8.12 28.61
CA PRO A 125 10.80 6.70 28.91
C PRO A 125 9.88 5.97 27.94
N HIS A 126 9.13 6.68 27.10
CA HIS A 126 8.33 6.06 26.05
C HIS A 126 9.18 5.49 24.91
N VAL A 127 10.44 5.95 24.75
CA VAL A 127 11.30 5.51 23.64
C VAL A 127 12.29 4.45 24.09
N ARG A 128 12.25 3.30 23.46
CA ARG A 128 13.16 2.18 23.64
C ARG A 128 13.97 1.93 22.39
N ILE A 129 15.26 2.22 22.40
CA ILE A 129 16.19 1.86 21.31
C ILE A 129 16.57 0.40 21.47
N VAL A 130 16.35 -0.39 20.41
CA VAL A 130 16.70 -1.80 20.33
C VAL A 130 17.81 -1.96 19.28
N VAL A 131 19.03 -2.23 19.73
CA VAL A 131 20.15 -2.49 18.84
C VAL A 131 20.26 -3.99 18.62
N GLY A 132 20.15 -4.42 17.36
CA GLY A 132 20.29 -5.82 16.98
C GLY A 132 21.71 -6.36 17.24
N ASP A 133 21.85 -7.66 17.25
CA ASP A 133 23.11 -8.37 17.50
C ASP A 133 23.97 -8.55 16.23
N GLN A 134 23.38 -8.29 15.05
CA GLN A 134 24.03 -8.45 13.76
C GLN A 134 24.16 -7.12 13.01
N PRO A 135 25.30 -6.91 12.30
CA PRO A 135 25.41 -5.75 11.43
C PRO A 135 24.44 -5.83 10.25
N GLY A 136 23.87 -4.68 9.89
CA GLY A 136 22.98 -4.55 8.72
C GLY A 136 23.75 -4.56 7.38
N PRO A 137 22.99 -4.68 6.28
CA PRO A 137 21.55 -4.85 6.24
C PRO A 137 21.10 -6.31 6.44
N THR A 138 20.01 -6.51 7.19
CA THR A 138 19.26 -7.77 7.20
C THR A 138 17.92 -7.59 6.44
N THR A 139 16.77 -7.95 7.04
CA THR A 139 15.44 -7.66 6.51
C THR A 139 14.63 -6.83 7.51
N LYS A 140 13.59 -6.12 7.04
CA LYS A 140 12.67 -5.40 7.94
C LYS A 140 12.07 -6.35 8.96
N ALA A 141 11.62 -7.52 8.53
CA ALA A 141 11.06 -8.57 9.39
C ALA A 141 12.05 -9.05 10.46
N GLY A 142 13.33 -9.23 10.11
CA GLY A 142 14.38 -9.59 11.08
C GLY A 142 14.55 -8.52 12.16
N CYS A 143 14.57 -7.25 11.75
CA CYS A 143 14.64 -6.13 12.69
C CYS A 143 13.39 -6.06 13.59
N LEU A 144 12.18 -6.26 13.03
CA LEU A 144 10.93 -6.31 13.80
C LEU A 144 10.92 -7.50 14.80
N ASN A 145 11.56 -8.62 14.47
CA ASN A 145 11.70 -9.74 15.41
C ASN A 145 12.65 -9.42 16.57
N TRP A 146 13.72 -8.64 16.36
CA TRP A 146 14.53 -8.14 17.49
C TRP A 146 13.70 -7.25 18.43
N ILE A 147 12.90 -6.36 17.86
CA ILE A 147 11.99 -5.50 18.62
C ILE A 147 10.98 -6.35 19.42
N TRP A 148 10.41 -7.38 18.79
CA TRP A 148 9.49 -8.32 19.44
C TRP A 148 10.13 -9.00 20.66
N GLN A 149 11.37 -9.47 20.52
CA GLN A 149 12.11 -10.09 21.63
C GLN A 149 12.39 -9.09 22.76
N ALA A 150 12.78 -7.85 22.42
CA ALA A 150 13.01 -6.78 23.40
C ALA A 150 11.71 -6.43 24.14
N MET A 151 10.59 -6.27 23.42
CA MET A 151 9.28 -6.04 24.02
C MET A 151 8.89 -7.17 24.98
N ALA A 152 9.05 -8.43 24.56
CA ALA A 152 8.74 -9.59 25.41
C ALA A 152 9.65 -9.70 26.65
N ALA A 153 10.89 -9.19 26.58
CA ALA A 153 11.76 -9.08 27.73
C ALA A 153 11.29 -7.97 28.70
N ASP A 154 10.89 -6.83 28.15
CA ASP A 154 10.34 -5.72 28.93
C ASP A 154 9.01 -6.10 29.61
N GLU A 155 8.12 -6.83 28.94
CA GLU A 155 6.88 -7.38 29.54
C GLU A 155 7.17 -8.23 30.81
N ARG A 156 8.20 -9.05 30.70
CA ARG A 156 8.61 -9.90 31.86
C ARG A 156 9.26 -9.10 32.99
N ALA A 157 10.03 -8.08 32.65
CA ALA A 157 10.70 -7.22 33.62
C ALA A 157 9.71 -6.28 34.33
N ASP A 158 8.79 -5.68 33.57
CA ASP A 158 7.81 -4.72 34.08
C ASP A 158 6.59 -5.42 34.74
N GLY A 159 6.34 -6.69 34.42
CA GLY A 159 5.12 -7.39 34.80
C GLY A 159 3.85 -6.87 34.12
N VAL A 160 4.00 -6.09 33.05
CA VAL A 160 2.88 -5.46 32.29
C VAL A 160 2.85 -6.03 30.88
N ALA A 161 1.75 -6.72 30.55
CA ALA A 161 1.55 -7.27 29.23
C ALA A 161 1.17 -6.16 28.22
N VAL A 162 1.71 -6.25 27.02
CA VAL A 162 1.31 -5.42 25.87
C VAL A 162 -0.03 -5.96 25.33
N LYS A 163 -0.97 -5.06 25.03
CA LYS A 163 -2.28 -5.41 24.46
C LYS A 163 -2.20 -5.59 22.95
N ALA A 164 -1.51 -4.68 22.27
CA ALA A 164 -1.34 -4.73 20.83
C ALA A 164 0.02 -4.16 20.40
N VAL A 165 0.50 -4.66 19.25
CA VAL A 165 1.66 -4.15 18.54
C VAL A 165 1.19 -3.28 17.37
N VAL A 166 1.67 -2.05 17.32
CA VAL A 166 1.39 -1.07 16.25
C VAL A 166 2.61 -0.97 15.34
N LEU A 167 2.41 -1.00 14.03
CA LEU A 167 3.51 -0.90 13.06
C LEU A 167 3.54 0.47 12.41
N HIS A 168 4.75 1.06 12.35
CA HIS A 168 5.07 2.29 11.62
C HIS A 168 6.42 2.18 10.92
N ASP A 169 6.61 3.03 9.90
CA ASP A 169 7.89 3.25 9.24
C ASP A 169 8.59 4.49 9.81
N ALA A 170 9.89 4.63 9.55
CA ALA A 170 10.73 5.69 10.11
C ALA A 170 10.37 7.12 9.66
N GLU A 171 9.55 7.24 8.61
CA GLU A 171 9.10 8.50 8.01
C GLU A 171 7.61 8.81 8.24
N ASP A 172 6.90 7.99 9.02
CA ASP A 172 5.47 8.16 9.23
C ASP A 172 5.14 9.37 10.11
N ILE A 173 4.07 10.07 9.73
CA ILE A 173 3.38 11.03 10.58
C ILE A 173 2.19 10.31 11.21
N VAL A 174 2.29 10.08 12.51
CA VAL A 174 1.25 9.41 13.31
C VAL A 174 0.09 10.34 13.63
N HIS A 175 -1.12 9.80 13.77
CA HIS A 175 -2.30 10.56 14.16
C HIS A 175 -2.50 10.54 15.68
N ALA A 176 -2.88 11.69 16.26
CA ALA A 176 -3.05 11.83 17.71
C ALA A 176 -4.02 10.81 18.34
N ASP A 177 -5.07 10.43 17.62
CA ASP A 177 -6.14 9.56 18.11
C ASP A 177 -5.96 8.09 17.73
N GLU A 178 -4.87 7.71 17.01
CA GLU A 178 -4.74 6.35 16.49
C GLU A 178 -4.61 5.31 17.59
N LEU A 179 -3.84 5.58 18.65
CA LEU A 179 -3.65 4.64 19.74
C LEU A 179 -4.95 4.41 20.52
N THR A 180 -5.74 5.46 20.77
CA THR A 180 -7.06 5.35 21.40
C THR A 180 -8.00 4.49 20.55
N LEU A 181 -7.96 4.68 19.22
CA LEU A 181 -8.71 3.86 18.28
C LEU A 181 -8.27 2.40 18.32
N TYR A 182 -6.97 2.13 18.33
CA TYR A 182 -6.44 0.77 18.38
C TYR A 182 -6.79 0.08 19.68
N ASP A 183 -6.59 0.74 20.84
CA ASP A 183 -6.90 0.19 22.15
C ASP A 183 -8.37 -0.23 22.26
N ALA A 184 -9.29 0.58 21.74
CA ALA A 184 -10.72 0.28 21.73
C ALA A 184 -11.12 -0.86 20.79
N LEU A 185 -10.50 -0.96 19.61
CA LEU A 185 -10.96 -1.87 18.58
C LEU A 185 -10.25 -3.23 18.58
N ILE A 186 -9.03 -3.31 19.12
CA ILE A 186 -8.27 -4.56 19.14
C ILE A 186 -8.93 -5.65 20.02
N GLU A 187 -9.81 -5.27 20.93
CA GLU A 187 -10.62 -6.21 21.71
C GLU A 187 -11.60 -7.03 20.87
N ARG A 188 -11.91 -6.55 19.65
CA ARG A 188 -12.91 -7.11 18.75
C ARG A 188 -12.30 -7.67 17.46
N PHE A 189 -11.08 -7.24 17.15
CA PHE A 189 -10.40 -7.56 15.91
C PHE A 189 -8.94 -7.97 16.17
N ALA A 190 -8.49 -9.00 15.47
CA ALA A 190 -7.11 -9.45 15.53
C ALA A 190 -6.12 -8.49 14.82
N LEU A 191 -6.63 -7.72 13.86
CA LEU A 191 -5.90 -6.70 13.10
C LEU A 191 -6.80 -5.49 12.88
N VAL A 192 -6.31 -4.31 13.19
CA VAL A 192 -6.97 -3.03 12.89
C VAL A 192 -6.05 -2.22 11.99
N GLN A 193 -6.49 -1.91 10.78
CA GLN A 193 -5.76 -1.09 9.81
C GLN A 193 -6.49 0.24 9.61
N ILE A 194 -5.78 1.36 9.76
CA ILE A 194 -6.27 2.70 9.38
C ILE A 194 -5.76 3.08 7.98
N PRO A 195 -6.34 4.10 7.31
CA PRO A 195 -5.86 4.55 6.01
C PRO A 195 -4.42 5.05 6.05
N VAL A 196 -3.70 4.81 4.97
CA VAL A 196 -2.45 5.50 4.65
C VAL A 196 -2.79 6.63 3.67
N HIS A 197 -2.37 7.85 3.99
CA HIS A 197 -2.63 9.07 3.23
C HIS A 197 -1.31 9.62 2.67
N PRO A 198 -1.00 9.36 1.39
CA PRO A 198 0.20 9.88 0.77
C PRO A 198 0.21 11.40 0.68
N LEU A 199 1.36 11.99 0.97
CA LEU A 199 1.61 13.40 0.82
C LEU A 199 2.46 13.67 -0.44
N ILE A 200 2.23 14.82 -1.07
CA ILE A 200 3.10 15.29 -2.13
C ILE A 200 4.38 15.85 -1.49
N VAL A 201 5.53 15.36 -1.95
CA VAL A 201 6.82 15.83 -1.43
C VAL A 201 7.01 17.30 -1.78
N PRO A 202 7.25 18.18 -0.80
CA PRO A 202 7.49 19.61 -1.07
C PRO A 202 8.82 19.86 -1.80
N GLY A 203 8.87 20.88 -2.64
CA GLY A 203 10.12 21.37 -3.24
C GLY A 203 10.72 20.52 -4.37
N VAL A 204 10.03 19.44 -4.81
CA VAL A 204 10.57 18.50 -5.82
C VAL A 204 10.28 18.91 -7.28
N GLY A 205 9.73 20.09 -7.51
CA GLY A 205 9.35 20.57 -8.84
C GLY A 205 8.15 19.81 -9.43
N VAL A 206 7.74 20.19 -10.64
CA VAL A 206 6.52 19.64 -11.29
C VAL A 206 6.61 18.13 -11.52
N SER A 207 7.74 17.65 -12.05
CA SER A 207 7.93 16.22 -12.34
C SER A 207 7.88 15.38 -11.08
N GLY A 208 8.53 15.79 -10.01
CA GLY A 208 8.50 15.10 -8.73
C GLY A 208 7.12 15.13 -8.08
N ALA A 209 6.42 16.28 -8.14
CA ALA A 209 5.04 16.39 -7.65
C ALA A 209 4.08 15.47 -8.41
N LEU A 210 4.25 15.32 -9.73
CA LEU A 210 3.44 14.37 -10.52
C LEU A 210 3.75 12.92 -10.15
N VAL A 211 5.01 12.57 -9.91
CA VAL A 211 5.38 11.20 -9.51
C VAL A 211 4.90 10.90 -8.10
N SER A 212 5.09 11.79 -7.10
CA SER A 212 4.54 11.56 -5.75
C SER A 212 3.00 11.63 -5.76
N GLY A 213 2.41 12.53 -6.56
CA GLY A 213 0.96 12.70 -6.67
C GLY A 213 0.21 11.48 -7.23
N HIS A 214 0.86 10.62 -8.04
CA HIS A 214 0.18 9.41 -8.51
C HIS A 214 -0.14 8.44 -7.36
N TYR A 215 0.66 8.39 -6.29
CA TYR A 215 0.36 7.61 -5.10
C TYR A 215 -0.89 8.12 -4.37
N CYS A 216 -1.12 9.45 -4.35
CA CYS A 216 -2.34 10.01 -3.76
C CYS A 216 -3.60 9.40 -4.39
N GLY A 217 -3.63 9.29 -5.73
CA GLY A 217 -4.74 8.65 -6.43
C GLY A 217 -4.85 7.15 -6.16
N GLU A 218 -3.73 6.43 -6.13
CA GLU A 218 -3.72 4.98 -5.89
C GLU A 218 -4.19 4.63 -4.48
N PHE A 219 -3.64 5.28 -3.45
CA PHE A 219 -4.03 5.02 -2.07
C PHE A 219 -5.44 5.52 -1.76
N SER A 220 -5.89 6.62 -2.39
CA SER A 220 -7.29 7.03 -2.29
C SER A 220 -8.24 5.96 -2.80
N GLU A 221 -7.94 5.31 -3.94
CA GLU A 221 -8.73 4.17 -4.42
C GLU A 221 -8.58 2.93 -3.54
N ALA A 222 -7.35 2.56 -3.17
CA ALA A 222 -7.10 1.37 -2.35
C ALA A 222 -7.81 1.49 -1.00
N HIS A 223 -7.51 2.53 -0.24
CA HIS A 223 -8.02 2.72 1.12
C HIS A 223 -9.37 3.44 1.18
N GLY A 224 -9.78 4.14 0.11
CA GLY A 224 -11.11 4.74 0.02
C GLY A 224 -12.21 3.76 -0.39
N LYS A 225 -11.84 2.70 -1.12
CA LYS A 225 -12.79 1.82 -1.80
C LYS A 225 -12.43 0.33 -1.74
N GLN A 226 -11.25 -0.06 -2.26
CA GLN A 226 -10.94 -1.47 -2.51
C GLN A 226 -10.83 -2.29 -1.20
N VAL A 227 -10.09 -1.80 -0.19
CA VAL A 227 -9.98 -2.48 1.11
C VAL A 227 -11.32 -2.46 1.85
N VAL A 228 -12.11 -1.39 1.70
CA VAL A 228 -13.48 -1.31 2.25
C VAL A 228 -14.40 -2.38 1.66
N VAL A 229 -14.30 -2.64 0.35
CA VAL A 229 -15.06 -3.71 -0.31
C VAL A 229 -14.53 -5.08 0.11
N ARG A 230 -13.20 -5.24 0.16
CA ARG A 230 -12.54 -6.47 0.60
C ARG A 230 -13.04 -6.93 1.97
N GLU A 231 -13.06 -6.03 2.95
CA GLU A 231 -13.63 -6.29 4.27
C GLU A 231 -15.13 -6.62 4.19
N ALA A 232 -15.88 -5.85 3.40
CA ALA A 232 -17.34 -6.00 3.29
C ALA A 232 -17.76 -7.36 2.70
N VAL A 233 -16.96 -7.96 1.82
CA VAL A 233 -17.21 -9.29 1.26
C VAL A 233 -16.65 -10.42 2.14
N GLY A 234 -16.05 -10.07 3.29
CA GLY A 234 -15.53 -11.05 4.27
C GLY A 234 -14.18 -11.65 3.90
N ALA A 235 -13.41 -11.02 3.00
CA ALA A 235 -12.05 -11.43 2.72
C ALA A 235 -11.07 -10.83 3.74
N ALA A 236 -9.94 -11.51 3.97
CA ALA A 236 -8.91 -11.08 4.90
C ALA A 236 -8.36 -9.69 4.53
N VAL A 237 -8.23 -8.82 5.52
CA VAL A 237 -7.65 -7.49 5.35
C VAL A 237 -6.13 -7.63 5.42
N PRO A 238 -5.38 -7.27 4.36
CA PRO A 238 -3.93 -7.22 4.43
C PRO A 238 -3.48 -6.05 5.30
N SER A 239 -2.37 -6.19 5.99
CA SER A 239 -1.71 -5.06 6.62
C SER A 239 -0.94 -4.26 5.56
N ALA A 240 -0.89 -2.94 5.73
CA ALA A 240 -0.09 -2.05 4.90
C ALA A 240 1.34 -1.83 5.47
N GLY A 241 1.68 -2.51 6.57
CA GLY A 241 2.97 -2.37 7.24
C GLY A 241 3.13 -1.09 8.06
N VAL A 242 2.14 -0.19 7.97
CA VAL A 242 2.07 1.07 8.70
C VAL A 242 0.62 1.38 9.08
N GLY A 243 0.42 2.11 10.17
CA GLY A 243 -0.92 2.46 10.62
C GLY A 243 -1.81 1.25 10.88
N CYS A 244 -1.25 0.21 11.46
CA CYS A 244 -1.98 -0.99 11.83
C CYS A 244 -1.62 -1.44 13.25
N ALA A 245 -2.61 -1.95 13.96
CA ALA A 245 -2.44 -2.60 15.24
C ALA A 245 -2.81 -4.08 15.13
N ILE A 246 -2.02 -4.93 15.76
CA ILE A 246 -2.20 -6.38 15.77
C ILE A 246 -2.26 -6.85 17.22
N ASP A 247 -3.24 -7.67 17.53
CA ASP A 247 -3.42 -8.25 18.85
C ASP A 247 -2.15 -9.00 19.29
N ARG A 248 -1.68 -8.72 20.51
CA ARG A 248 -0.44 -9.29 21.06
C ARG A 248 -0.50 -10.82 21.16
N ALA A 249 -1.65 -11.38 21.53
CA ALA A 249 -1.80 -12.82 21.68
C ALA A 249 -1.79 -13.52 20.29
N VAL A 250 -2.39 -12.88 19.28
CA VAL A 250 -2.36 -13.38 17.90
C VAL A 250 -0.93 -13.41 17.36
N LEU A 251 -0.16 -12.34 17.56
CA LEU A 251 1.27 -12.34 17.20
C LEU A 251 2.06 -13.39 17.98
N GLY A 252 1.76 -13.57 19.27
CA GLY A 252 2.37 -14.61 20.09
C GLY A 252 2.13 -16.00 19.55
N ALA A 253 0.90 -16.31 19.17
CA ALA A 253 0.55 -17.61 18.58
C ALA A 253 1.22 -17.86 17.22
N ILE A 254 1.51 -16.81 16.44
CA ILE A 254 2.31 -16.91 15.22
C ILE A 254 3.78 -17.15 15.57
N ALA A 255 4.33 -16.40 16.54
CA ALA A 255 5.71 -16.51 16.95
C ALA A 255 6.06 -17.90 17.55
N GLU A 256 5.12 -18.57 18.22
CA GLU A 256 5.31 -19.92 18.74
C GLU A 256 5.52 -20.97 17.64
N ARG A 257 5.09 -20.70 16.43
CA ARG A 257 5.19 -21.61 15.27
C ARG A 257 6.38 -21.31 14.37
N CYS A 258 7.00 -20.15 14.55
CA CYS A 258 8.09 -19.63 13.72
C CYS A 258 9.12 -18.97 14.63
N ASP A 259 10.29 -18.64 14.12
CA ASP A 259 11.32 -17.89 14.85
C ASP A 259 10.99 -16.38 14.90
N GLY A 260 9.81 -16.06 15.44
CA GLY A 260 9.24 -14.72 15.53
C GLY A 260 7.97 -14.52 14.71
N PRO A 261 7.19 -13.44 14.96
CA PRO A 261 5.92 -13.21 14.27
C PRO A 261 6.07 -12.69 12.84
N PHE A 262 7.23 -12.11 12.49
CA PHE A 262 7.51 -11.54 11.18
C PHE A 262 8.43 -12.47 10.40
N ASP A 263 8.03 -12.84 9.19
CA ASP A 263 8.77 -13.80 8.38
C ASP A 263 9.94 -13.12 7.63
N PRO A 264 11.22 -13.43 7.98
CA PRO A 264 12.38 -12.78 7.36
C PRO A 264 12.56 -13.12 5.87
N ASP A 265 11.93 -14.19 5.38
CA ASP A 265 11.99 -14.60 3.98
C ASP A 265 10.86 -13.97 3.14
N SER A 266 10.06 -13.08 3.71
CA SER A 266 9.05 -12.32 2.99
C SER A 266 9.56 -10.95 2.54
N LEU A 267 9.21 -10.54 1.31
CA LEU A 267 9.46 -9.18 0.78
C LEU A 267 8.37 -8.18 1.21
N THR A 268 7.22 -8.71 1.63
CA THR A 268 6.03 -7.97 2.06
C THR A 268 5.43 -8.71 3.25
N GLU A 269 6.22 -8.75 4.33
CA GLU A 269 5.91 -9.46 5.57
C GLU A 269 4.59 -8.99 6.19
N ASP A 270 4.29 -7.73 6.02
CA ASP A 270 3.09 -7.05 6.47
C ASP A 270 1.83 -7.56 5.75
N TYR A 271 1.86 -7.56 4.40
CA TYR A 271 0.78 -8.09 3.58
C TYR A 271 0.50 -9.56 3.89
N GLU A 272 1.56 -10.37 3.95
CA GLU A 272 1.44 -11.80 4.27
C GLU A 272 0.89 -12.03 5.68
N LEU A 273 1.34 -11.24 6.66
CA LEU A 273 0.89 -11.33 8.05
C LEU A 273 -0.62 -11.11 8.15
N GLY A 274 -1.16 -10.06 7.51
CA GLY A 274 -2.59 -9.79 7.49
C GLY A 274 -3.41 -10.97 6.93
N LEU A 275 -2.93 -11.59 5.84
CA LEU A 275 -3.61 -12.77 5.25
C LEU A 275 -3.45 -14.03 6.11
N ARG A 276 -2.31 -14.24 6.77
CA ARG A 276 -2.10 -15.35 7.72
C ARG A 276 -3.02 -15.24 8.94
N ILE A 277 -3.19 -14.02 9.47
CA ILE A 277 -4.15 -13.76 10.57
C ILE A 277 -5.57 -14.16 10.13
N GLY A 278 -5.99 -13.73 8.93
CA GLY A 278 -7.29 -14.12 8.39
C GLY A 278 -7.44 -15.62 8.17
N ALA A 279 -6.41 -16.30 7.65
CA ALA A 279 -6.39 -17.75 7.45
C ALA A 279 -6.46 -18.54 8.78
N ALA A 280 -5.93 -17.98 9.87
CA ALA A 280 -6.02 -18.51 11.23
C ALA A 280 -7.38 -18.22 11.91
N GLY A 281 -8.33 -17.61 11.22
CA GLY A 281 -9.65 -17.25 11.74
C GLY A 281 -9.72 -15.90 12.48
N GLY A 282 -8.63 -15.14 12.52
CA GLY A 282 -8.60 -13.79 13.06
C GLY A 282 -9.35 -12.81 12.16
N ARG A 283 -10.17 -11.93 12.74
CA ARG A 283 -10.89 -10.90 12.00
C ARG A 283 -10.04 -9.64 11.88
N GLY A 284 -9.82 -9.15 10.66
CA GLY A 284 -9.27 -7.84 10.41
C GLY A 284 -10.37 -6.79 10.22
N ALA A 285 -10.10 -5.55 10.64
CA ALA A 285 -10.95 -4.40 10.37
C ALA A 285 -10.17 -3.32 9.63
N PHE A 286 -10.78 -2.73 8.60
CA PHE A 286 -10.28 -1.52 7.95
C PHE A 286 -11.09 -0.32 8.42
N VAL A 287 -10.50 0.52 9.27
CA VAL A 287 -11.21 1.56 10.01
C VAL A 287 -11.00 2.93 9.37
N ARG A 288 -12.09 3.56 8.94
CA ARG A 288 -12.11 4.94 8.43
C ARG A 288 -12.93 5.80 9.36
N LEU A 289 -12.32 6.26 10.43
CA LEU A 289 -12.94 7.05 11.48
C LEU A 289 -12.47 8.50 11.38
N PRO A 290 -13.39 9.51 11.45
CA PRO A 290 -12.99 10.91 11.63
C PRO A 290 -12.22 11.11 12.94
N GLY A 291 -11.24 12.02 12.93
CA GLY A 291 -10.54 12.44 14.14
C GLY A 291 -11.46 13.19 15.12
N ALA A 292 -11.06 13.27 16.38
CA ALA A 292 -11.82 13.91 17.44
C ALA A 292 -11.98 15.44 17.24
N ASP A 293 -11.02 16.06 16.59
CA ASP A 293 -10.99 17.49 16.29
C ASP A 293 -11.73 17.88 14.99
N GLY A 294 -12.31 16.91 14.29
CA GLY A 294 -13.00 17.12 13.01
C GLY A 294 -12.06 17.36 11.83
N GLY A 295 -10.75 17.22 12.01
CA GLY A 295 -9.69 17.52 11.04
C GLY A 295 -9.45 16.45 9.96
N GLY A 296 -10.39 15.57 9.67
CA GLY A 296 -10.22 14.52 8.66
C GLY A 296 -10.32 13.11 9.23
N LEU A 297 -9.76 12.13 8.54
CA LEU A 297 -9.73 10.73 9.01
C LEU A 297 -8.51 10.50 9.89
N VAL A 298 -8.67 9.65 10.91
CA VAL A 298 -7.53 9.03 11.58
C VAL A 298 -6.78 8.19 10.56
N ALA A 299 -5.61 8.66 10.15
CA ALA A 299 -4.80 8.08 9.08
C ALA A 299 -3.32 8.33 9.33
N VAL A 300 -2.47 7.44 8.82
CA VAL A 300 -1.02 7.69 8.75
C VAL A 300 -0.73 8.52 7.50
N HIS A 301 0.12 9.51 7.63
CA HIS A 301 0.58 10.31 6.51
C HIS A 301 2.06 10.00 6.23
N ALA A 302 2.42 9.83 4.96
CA ALA A 302 3.79 9.53 4.55
C ALA A 302 4.10 10.13 3.17
N CYS A 303 5.37 10.48 2.95
CA CYS A 303 5.88 10.86 1.65
C CYS A 303 6.32 9.61 0.87
N PHE A 304 5.84 9.50 -0.37
CA PHE A 304 6.24 8.43 -1.28
C PHE A 304 7.30 8.92 -2.28
N PRO A 305 8.02 8.01 -2.99
CA PRO A 305 9.03 8.40 -3.94
C PRO A 305 8.55 9.43 -4.96
N HIS A 306 9.36 10.46 -5.17
CA HIS A 306 9.09 11.53 -6.12
C HIS A 306 9.89 11.41 -7.44
N THR A 307 10.65 10.31 -7.59
CA THR A 307 11.37 9.99 -8.84
C THR A 307 10.83 8.70 -9.45
N ILE A 308 10.80 8.63 -10.79
CA ILE A 308 10.37 7.42 -11.51
C ILE A 308 11.19 6.20 -11.05
N ALA A 309 12.51 6.34 -10.96
CA ALA A 309 13.38 5.25 -10.53
C ALA A 309 13.06 4.75 -9.10
N GLY A 310 12.79 5.66 -8.17
CA GLY A 310 12.36 5.34 -6.81
C GLY A 310 11.01 4.62 -6.79
N ALA A 311 10.02 5.15 -7.52
CA ALA A 311 8.69 4.55 -7.64
C ALA A 311 8.74 3.14 -8.27
N VAL A 312 9.56 2.95 -9.32
CA VAL A 312 9.77 1.65 -9.95
C VAL A 312 10.39 0.64 -8.98
N ARG A 313 11.42 1.04 -8.21
CA ARG A 313 12.03 0.15 -7.20
C ARG A 313 11.02 -0.29 -6.14
N GLN A 314 10.28 0.65 -5.57
CA GLN A 314 9.30 0.36 -4.54
C GLN A 314 8.17 -0.54 -5.06
N LYS A 315 7.57 -0.19 -6.22
CA LYS A 315 6.49 -0.99 -6.80
C LYS A 315 6.95 -2.35 -7.30
N ALA A 316 8.19 -2.48 -7.79
CA ALA A 316 8.75 -3.77 -8.16
C ALA A 316 8.88 -4.69 -6.93
N ARG A 317 9.33 -4.16 -5.79
CA ARG A 317 9.37 -4.90 -4.52
C ARG A 317 7.97 -5.38 -4.10
N TRP A 318 6.98 -4.48 -4.10
CA TRP A 318 5.59 -4.84 -3.78
C TRP A 318 5.03 -5.89 -4.74
N MET A 319 5.23 -5.71 -6.04
CA MET A 319 4.75 -6.66 -7.04
C MET A 319 5.42 -8.03 -6.89
N THR A 320 6.74 -8.07 -6.62
CA THR A 320 7.46 -9.32 -6.36
C THR A 320 6.92 -10.00 -5.10
N GLY A 321 6.76 -9.27 -3.99
CA GLY A 321 6.30 -9.82 -2.72
C GLY A 321 4.84 -10.26 -2.76
N ILE A 322 3.94 -9.46 -3.33
CA ILE A 322 2.49 -9.74 -3.30
C ILE A 322 2.07 -10.69 -4.42
N ALA A 323 2.46 -10.39 -5.67
CA ALA A 323 1.91 -11.06 -6.83
C ALA A 323 2.69 -12.29 -7.28
N LEU A 324 3.98 -12.38 -6.97
CA LEU A 324 4.85 -13.49 -7.39
C LEU A 324 5.23 -14.37 -6.19
N ALA A 325 6.19 -13.95 -5.34
CA ALA A 325 6.62 -14.74 -4.19
C ALA A 325 5.48 -15.00 -3.18
N GLY A 326 4.63 -14.01 -2.91
CA GLY A 326 3.47 -14.17 -2.04
C GLY A 326 2.43 -15.16 -2.58
N TRP A 327 2.36 -15.35 -3.91
CA TRP A 327 1.55 -16.42 -4.49
C TRP A 327 2.07 -17.80 -4.09
N ASP A 328 3.37 -18.05 -4.25
CA ASP A 328 3.99 -19.32 -3.89
C ASP A 328 3.82 -19.65 -2.40
N ARG A 329 3.92 -18.64 -1.54
CA ARG A 329 3.90 -18.78 -0.08
C ARG A 329 2.48 -18.93 0.50
N LEU A 330 1.49 -18.22 -0.04
CA LEU A 330 0.13 -18.15 0.51
C LEU A 330 -0.90 -19.00 -0.23
N GLY A 331 -0.60 -19.45 -1.46
CA GLY A 331 -1.50 -20.26 -2.28
C GLY A 331 -2.89 -19.61 -2.49
N TRP A 332 -3.91 -20.44 -2.72
CA TRP A 332 -5.31 -20.07 -3.00
C TRP A 332 -6.28 -20.48 -1.91
N SER A 333 -5.87 -20.47 -0.65
CA SER A 333 -6.74 -20.85 0.47
C SER A 333 -7.90 -19.85 0.65
N GLY A 334 -8.96 -20.30 1.32
CA GLY A 334 -10.13 -19.50 1.65
C GLY A 334 -11.32 -19.65 0.70
N GLY A 335 -12.43 -18.99 1.01
CA GLY A 335 -13.66 -18.99 0.24
C GLY A 335 -13.59 -18.17 -1.06
N LEU A 336 -14.70 -18.08 -1.80
CA LEU A 336 -14.74 -17.39 -3.10
C LEU A 336 -14.34 -15.92 -3.01
N ALA A 337 -14.79 -15.19 -1.99
CA ALA A 337 -14.43 -13.80 -1.78
C ALA A 337 -12.92 -13.63 -1.55
N GLU A 338 -12.31 -14.50 -0.72
CA GLU A 338 -10.87 -14.48 -0.49
C GLU A 338 -10.09 -14.76 -1.77
N ARG A 339 -10.49 -15.80 -2.55
CA ARG A 339 -9.85 -16.14 -3.82
C ARG A 339 -9.97 -15.01 -4.84
N TRP A 340 -11.13 -14.35 -4.92
CA TRP A 340 -11.33 -13.18 -5.77
C TRP A 340 -10.38 -12.05 -5.39
N MET A 341 -10.27 -11.71 -4.10
CA MET A 341 -9.36 -10.65 -3.65
C MET A 341 -7.89 -11.03 -3.89
N ARG A 342 -7.49 -12.28 -3.67
CA ARG A 342 -6.14 -12.77 -4.01
C ARG A 342 -5.86 -12.71 -5.51
N LEU A 343 -6.83 -13.01 -6.37
CA LEU A 343 -6.69 -12.83 -7.81
C LEU A 343 -6.41 -11.36 -8.16
N ARG A 344 -7.14 -10.43 -7.51
CA ARG A 344 -6.92 -8.99 -7.70
C ARG A 344 -5.53 -8.55 -7.28
N ASP A 345 -5.04 -9.03 -6.14
CA ASP A 345 -3.68 -8.73 -5.65
C ASP A 345 -2.59 -9.24 -6.63
N ARG A 346 -2.83 -10.38 -7.26
CA ARG A 346 -1.87 -11.10 -8.13
C ARG A 346 -1.91 -10.71 -9.60
N ARG A 347 -2.94 -9.99 -10.04
CA ARG A 347 -3.10 -9.61 -11.44
C ARG A 347 -2.13 -8.53 -11.92
N ALA A 348 -1.37 -7.88 -11.01
CA ALA A 348 -0.54 -6.72 -11.34
C ALA A 348 0.47 -6.96 -12.49
N PRO A 349 1.23 -8.07 -12.57
CA PRO A 349 2.11 -8.37 -13.69
C PRO A 349 1.35 -8.52 -15.02
N LEU A 350 0.20 -9.21 -15.00
CA LEU A 350 -0.63 -9.38 -16.20
C LEU A 350 -1.24 -8.05 -16.65
N ALA A 351 -1.69 -7.22 -15.71
CA ALA A 351 -2.20 -5.88 -16.02
C ALA A 351 -1.13 -4.99 -16.66
N ALA A 352 0.11 -5.08 -16.20
CA ALA A 352 1.24 -4.38 -16.81
C ALA A 352 1.53 -4.88 -18.24
N LEU A 353 1.43 -6.18 -18.50
CA LEU A 353 1.55 -6.75 -19.84
C LEU A 353 0.44 -6.25 -20.78
N VAL A 354 -0.82 -6.23 -20.31
CA VAL A 354 -1.97 -5.71 -21.06
C VAL A 354 -1.77 -4.22 -21.39
N LEU A 355 -1.28 -3.43 -20.43
CA LEU A 355 -0.93 -2.02 -20.66
C LEU A 355 0.16 -1.88 -21.72
N ALA A 356 1.26 -2.65 -21.60
CA ALA A 356 2.36 -2.62 -22.55
C ALA A 356 1.90 -2.98 -23.97
N ALA A 357 1.06 -4.01 -24.11
CA ALA A 357 0.47 -4.38 -25.40
C ALA A 357 -0.42 -3.26 -25.97
N GLY A 358 -1.22 -2.59 -25.13
CA GLY A 358 -2.05 -1.45 -25.55
C GLY A 358 -1.20 -0.27 -26.02
N TYR A 359 -0.16 0.11 -25.29
CA TYR A 359 0.76 1.18 -25.71
C TYR A 359 1.53 0.82 -26.98
N ALA A 360 2.02 -0.43 -27.10
CA ALA A 360 2.69 -0.90 -28.32
C ALA A 360 1.75 -0.87 -29.54
N ALA A 361 0.48 -1.24 -29.36
CA ALA A 361 -0.54 -1.13 -30.40
C ALA A 361 -0.77 0.32 -30.85
N LEU A 362 -0.85 1.26 -29.91
CA LEU A 362 -0.99 2.70 -30.21
C LEU A 362 0.21 3.23 -31.00
N VAL A 363 1.43 2.84 -30.64
CA VAL A 363 2.65 3.19 -31.38
C VAL A 363 2.60 2.59 -32.79
N GLY A 364 2.24 1.32 -32.93
CA GLY A 364 2.10 0.65 -34.23
C GLY A 364 1.06 1.33 -35.12
N TRP A 365 -0.07 1.77 -34.57
CA TRP A 365 -1.08 2.55 -35.30
C TRP A 365 -0.56 3.93 -35.69
N GLY A 366 0.21 4.58 -34.82
CA GLY A 366 0.87 5.84 -35.18
C GLY A 366 1.82 5.67 -36.36
N VAL A 367 2.62 4.61 -36.40
CA VAL A 367 3.54 4.29 -37.51
C VAL A 367 2.77 4.01 -38.80
N THR A 368 1.75 3.15 -38.76
CA THR A 368 0.95 2.82 -39.95
C THR A 368 0.12 4.01 -40.46
N GLY A 369 -0.42 4.83 -39.55
CA GLY A 369 -1.12 6.06 -39.90
C GLY A 369 -0.21 7.11 -40.55
N LEU A 370 1.00 7.29 -40.01
CA LEU A 370 2.01 8.18 -40.63
C LEU A 370 2.45 7.69 -42.00
N ALA A 371 2.68 6.37 -42.15
CA ALA A 371 3.02 5.80 -43.44
C ALA A 371 1.89 6.00 -44.47
N ALA A 372 0.63 5.84 -44.11
CA ALA A 372 -0.52 6.10 -44.95
C ALA A 372 -0.63 7.58 -45.37
N TRP A 373 -0.37 8.49 -44.42
CA TRP A 373 -0.37 9.94 -44.68
C TRP A 373 0.76 10.36 -45.63
N LEU A 374 1.93 9.70 -45.57
CA LEU A 374 3.05 9.93 -46.48
C LEU A 374 2.86 9.27 -47.87
N GLY A 375 1.66 8.79 -48.23
CA GLY A 375 1.31 8.21 -49.52
C GLY A 375 1.47 6.69 -49.59
N GLY A 376 1.66 6.01 -48.44
CA GLY A 376 1.63 4.56 -48.36
C GLY A 376 0.20 3.99 -48.39
N ARG A 377 0.13 2.64 -48.41
CA ARG A 377 -1.16 1.95 -48.34
C ARG A 377 -1.69 1.97 -46.89
N ALA A 378 -2.97 2.34 -46.72
CA ALA A 378 -3.64 2.22 -45.45
C ALA A 378 -3.79 0.73 -45.06
N VAL A 379 -3.36 0.38 -43.87
CA VAL A 379 -3.59 -0.97 -43.30
C VAL A 379 -4.92 -0.92 -42.55
N PRO A 380 -5.95 -1.68 -42.98
CA PRO A 380 -7.24 -1.68 -42.31
C PRO A 380 -7.13 -2.42 -40.97
N VAL A 381 -7.03 -1.66 -39.87
CA VAL A 381 -7.07 -2.21 -38.51
C VAL A 381 -8.52 -2.18 -38.05
N ARG A 382 -9.20 -3.33 -38.07
CA ARG A 382 -10.58 -3.44 -37.56
C ARG A 382 -10.57 -4.12 -36.17
N ILE A 383 -10.93 -3.35 -35.15
CA ILE A 383 -11.33 -3.89 -33.84
C ILE A 383 -12.85 -3.84 -33.79
N PRO A 384 -13.54 -4.85 -33.21
CA PRO A 384 -14.99 -4.83 -33.08
C PRO A 384 -15.46 -3.56 -32.35
N THR A 385 -16.35 -2.80 -33.02
CA THR A 385 -16.88 -1.54 -32.46
C THR A 385 -17.48 -1.68 -31.06
N PRO A 386 -18.26 -2.74 -30.75
CA PRO A 386 -18.77 -2.92 -29.37
C PRO A 386 -17.66 -3.02 -28.33
N LEU A 387 -16.53 -3.67 -28.66
CA LEU A 387 -15.39 -3.80 -27.75
C LEU A 387 -14.74 -2.44 -27.48
N ILE A 388 -14.58 -1.61 -28.52
CA ILE A 388 -14.06 -0.24 -28.38
C ILE A 388 -14.99 0.60 -27.50
N LEU A 389 -16.28 0.60 -27.80
CA LEU A 389 -17.27 1.41 -27.07
C LEU A 389 -17.36 1.00 -25.60
N THR A 390 -17.37 -0.31 -25.30
CA THR A 390 -17.41 -0.79 -23.93
C THR A 390 -16.15 -0.39 -23.17
N ASN A 391 -14.96 -0.59 -23.75
CA ASN A 391 -13.70 -0.19 -23.11
C ASN A 391 -13.60 1.32 -22.89
N SER A 392 -14.09 2.13 -23.85
CA SER A 392 -14.14 3.58 -23.71
C SER A 392 -15.07 4.00 -22.56
N ALA A 393 -16.24 3.39 -22.45
CA ALA A 393 -17.17 3.64 -21.34
C ALA A 393 -16.54 3.25 -19.98
N LEU A 394 -15.88 2.09 -19.89
CA LEU A 394 -15.18 1.65 -18.69
C LEU A 394 -14.01 2.58 -18.32
N LEU A 395 -13.27 3.06 -19.31
CA LEU A 395 -12.18 4.02 -19.09
C LEU A 395 -12.72 5.36 -18.54
N LEU A 396 -13.76 5.91 -19.16
CA LEU A 396 -14.40 7.15 -18.69
C LEU A 396 -14.95 6.99 -17.27
N TRP A 397 -15.60 5.86 -16.99
CA TRP A 397 -16.05 5.52 -15.63
C TRP A 397 -14.89 5.48 -14.63
N ARG A 398 -13.79 4.78 -14.98
CA ARG A 398 -12.60 4.69 -14.15
C ARG A 398 -11.97 6.05 -13.85
N VAL A 399 -11.85 6.91 -14.87
CA VAL A 399 -11.34 8.28 -14.71
C VAL A 399 -12.25 9.08 -13.77
N ALA A 400 -13.57 9.00 -13.95
CA ALA A 400 -14.54 9.69 -13.11
C ALA A 400 -14.49 9.21 -11.65
N MET A 401 -14.43 7.89 -11.43
CA MET A 401 -14.32 7.31 -10.09
C MET A 401 -13.00 7.67 -9.42
N ARG A 402 -11.87 7.58 -10.14
CA ARG A 402 -10.56 7.98 -9.62
C ARG A 402 -10.57 9.46 -9.24
N GLY A 403 -11.03 10.34 -10.14
CA GLY A 403 -11.13 11.77 -9.87
C GLY A 403 -12.00 12.09 -8.66
N THR A 404 -13.17 11.45 -8.55
CA THR A 404 -14.09 11.66 -7.42
C THR A 404 -13.47 11.23 -6.09
N ILE A 405 -12.86 10.06 -6.04
CA ILE A 405 -12.28 9.53 -4.79
C ILE A 405 -11.03 10.32 -4.38
N THR A 406 -10.14 10.61 -5.35
CA THR A 406 -8.95 11.44 -5.09
C THR A 406 -9.33 12.86 -4.68
N GLY A 407 -10.36 13.44 -5.32
CA GLY A 407 -10.85 14.77 -4.97
C GLY A 407 -11.41 14.87 -3.56
N ARG A 408 -12.05 13.82 -3.06
CA ARG A 408 -12.54 13.75 -1.68
C ARG A 408 -11.42 13.67 -0.63
N SER A 409 -10.28 13.11 -0.99
CA SER A 409 -9.15 12.89 -0.07
C SER A 409 -8.11 14.00 -0.17
N HIS A 410 -7.86 14.55 -1.37
CA HIS A 410 -6.75 15.47 -1.65
C HIS A 410 -7.20 16.78 -2.36
N GLY A 411 -8.51 17.01 -2.47
CA GLY A 411 -9.07 18.22 -3.05
C GLY A 411 -9.20 18.18 -4.59
N TRP A 412 -9.95 19.17 -5.11
CA TRP A 412 -10.37 19.21 -6.52
C TRP A 412 -9.23 19.31 -7.54
N ARG A 413 -8.10 19.96 -7.16
CA ARG A 413 -6.91 20.07 -8.03
C ARG A 413 -6.33 18.69 -8.34
N MET A 414 -6.25 17.83 -7.34
CA MET A 414 -5.79 16.46 -7.50
C MET A 414 -6.80 15.60 -8.30
N ALA A 415 -8.09 15.88 -8.18
CA ALA A 415 -9.11 15.25 -9.01
C ALA A 415 -8.90 15.55 -10.52
N LEU A 416 -8.61 16.81 -10.87
CA LEU A 416 -8.33 17.21 -12.25
C LEU A 416 -7.04 16.60 -12.81
N LEU A 417 -6.04 16.39 -11.96
CA LEU A 417 -4.78 15.74 -12.35
C LEU A 417 -4.87 14.21 -12.39
N ALA A 418 -5.99 13.61 -11.98
CA ALA A 418 -6.13 12.15 -11.91
C ALA A 418 -5.81 11.44 -13.25
N PRO A 419 -6.24 11.90 -14.45
CA PRO A 419 -5.88 11.26 -15.71
C PRO A 419 -4.36 11.25 -15.96
N LEU A 420 -3.67 12.36 -15.65
CA LEU A 420 -2.22 12.47 -15.80
C LEU A 420 -1.48 11.55 -14.80
N HIS A 421 -1.92 11.51 -13.56
CA HIS A 421 -1.39 10.60 -12.55
C HIS A 421 -1.61 9.14 -12.94
N MET A 422 -2.72 8.80 -13.61
CA MET A 422 -2.95 7.44 -14.14
C MET A 422 -1.93 7.07 -15.21
N LEU A 423 -1.59 7.99 -16.14
CA LEU A 423 -0.55 7.74 -17.16
C LEU A 423 0.81 7.48 -16.52
N ILE A 424 1.21 8.29 -15.53
CA ILE A 424 2.46 8.09 -14.79
C ILE A 424 2.44 6.75 -14.07
N GLY A 425 1.35 6.42 -13.37
CA GLY A 425 1.16 5.14 -12.71
C GLY A 425 1.29 3.95 -13.66
N ASN A 426 0.75 4.05 -14.89
CA ASN A 426 0.88 3.02 -15.91
C ASN A 426 2.34 2.81 -16.36
N ILE A 427 3.08 3.91 -16.60
CA ILE A 427 4.50 3.84 -16.97
C ILE A 427 5.31 3.19 -15.84
N VAL A 428 5.10 3.64 -14.61
CA VAL A 428 5.77 3.07 -13.43
C VAL A 428 5.41 1.59 -13.27
N ALA A 429 4.15 1.19 -13.45
CA ALA A 429 3.70 -0.20 -13.33
C ALA A 429 4.34 -1.11 -14.38
N MET A 430 4.43 -0.68 -15.65
CA MET A 430 5.10 -1.46 -16.71
C MET A 430 6.59 -1.66 -16.42
N MET A 431 7.30 -0.59 -16.02
CA MET A 431 8.71 -0.67 -15.66
C MET A 431 8.93 -1.53 -14.41
N ALA A 432 8.06 -1.39 -13.41
CA ALA A 432 8.09 -2.18 -12.19
C ALA A 432 7.86 -3.67 -12.45
N ALA A 433 6.97 -4.03 -13.38
CA ALA A 433 6.70 -5.42 -13.74
C ALA A 433 7.93 -6.12 -14.34
N VAL A 434 8.64 -5.45 -15.24
CA VAL A 434 9.88 -5.97 -15.81
C VAL A 434 10.93 -6.20 -14.72
N ARG A 435 11.11 -5.21 -13.83
CA ARG A 435 12.03 -5.33 -12.69
C ARG A 435 11.59 -6.42 -11.71
N ALA A 436 10.29 -6.53 -11.40
CA ALA A 436 9.76 -7.54 -10.50
C ALA A 436 10.00 -8.97 -11.00
N LEU A 437 9.81 -9.22 -12.30
CA LEU A 437 10.15 -10.51 -12.91
C LEU A 437 11.63 -10.83 -12.76
N GLY A 438 12.50 -9.86 -12.99
CA GLY A 438 13.95 -10.03 -12.78
C GLY A 438 14.30 -10.36 -11.32
N LEU A 439 13.70 -9.65 -10.35
CA LEU A 439 13.88 -9.91 -8.92
C LEU A 439 13.36 -11.29 -8.53
N TYR A 440 12.20 -11.70 -9.04
CA TYR A 440 11.61 -13.01 -8.75
C TYR A 440 12.49 -14.15 -9.32
N VAL A 441 12.96 -14.02 -10.57
CA VAL A 441 13.90 -15.02 -11.17
C VAL A 441 15.19 -15.09 -10.36
N ALA A 442 15.73 -13.97 -9.90
CA ALA A 442 16.90 -13.93 -9.05
C ALA A 442 16.65 -14.60 -7.68
N LEU A 443 15.48 -14.36 -7.09
CA LEU A 443 15.05 -15.00 -5.84
C LEU A 443 14.99 -16.52 -5.99
N VAL A 444 14.32 -17.02 -7.04
CA VAL A 444 14.18 -18.46 -7.31
C VAL A 444 15.54 -19.12 -7.56
N ARG A 445 16.48 -18.42 -8.25
CA ARG A 445 17.80 -18.97 -8.58
C ARG A 445 18.79 -18.94 -7.42
N HIS A 446 18.75 -17.91 -6.58
CA HIS A 446 19.79 -17.63 -5.59
C HIS A 446 19.31 -17.71 -4.14
N GLY A 447 17.99 -17.78 -3.89
CA GLY A 447 17.41 -17.93 -2.58
C GLY A 447 17.71 -16.78 -1.60
N ARG A 448 18.18 -15.63 -2.10
CA ARG A 448 18.57 -14.50 -1.24
C ARG A 448 17.71 -13.27 -1.50
N LEU A 449 17.04 -12.81 -0.45
CA LEU A 449 16.41 -11.51 -0.38
C LEU A 449 17.44 -10.48 0.07
N ARG A 450 17.53 -9.34 -0.63
CA ARG A 450 18.24 -8.16 -0.16
C ARG A 450 17.23 -7.03 0.08
N TRP A 451 17.32 -6.39 1.22
CA TRP A 451 16.57 -5.18 1.49
C TRP A 451 17.12 -4.04 0.62
N GLU A 452 16.39 -3.71 -0.46
CA GLU A 452 16.66 -2.50 -1.23
C GLU A 452 16.01 -1.32 -0.52
N LYS A 453 16.84 -0.51 0.15
CA LYS A 453 16.38 0.72 0.81
C LYS A 453 15.84 1.73 -0.22
N THR A 454 14.69 2.30 0.07
CA THR A 454 14.17 3.51 -0.60
C THR A 454 14.62 4.72 0.19
N ALA A 455 15.02 5.81 -0.46
CA ALA A 455 15.29 7.07 0.23
C ALA A 455 13.96 7.67 0.68
N HIS A 456 13.88 8.04 1.96
CA HIS A 456 12.68 8.56 2.60
C HIS A 456 12.84 10.08 2.88
N VAL A 457 11.71 10.78 2.94
CA VAL A 457 11.63 12.20 3.27
C VAL A 457 10.59 12.33 4.38
N PHE A 458 10.99 12.89 5.52
CA PHE A 458 10.05 13.22 6.57
C PHE A 458 9.31 14.51 6.18
N PRO A 459 7.97 14.52 6.17
CA PRO A 459 7.20 15.72 5.88
C PRO A 459 7.43 16.76 6.97
N THR A 460 7.88 17.96 6.57
CA THR A 460 7.97 19.10 7.50
C THR A 460 6.58 19.63 7.84
N ALA A 461 6.44 20.36 8.94
CA ALA A 461 5.17 20.94 9.41
C ALA A 461 4.35 21.71 8.34
N ALA A 462 5.01 22.22 7.29
CA ALA A 462 4.36 22.84 6.14
C ALA A 462 3.61 21.81 5.23
N ALA A 463 3.94 20.53 5.30
CA ALA A 463 3.25 19.47 4.57
C ALA A 463 1.98 18.96 5.31
N GLU A 464 1.84 19.27 6.60
CA GLU A 464 0.69 18.89 7.43
C GLU A 464 -0.52 19.82 7.22
N SER A 465 -0.31 21.01 6.66
CA SER A 465 -1.33 22.07 6.51
C SER A 465 -1.94 22.14 5.10
N GLY A 466 -1.57 21.28 4.18
CA GLY A 466 -2.11 21.17 2.81
C GLY A 466 -2.99 19.97 2.64
#